data_a19e0365f3809c8d7928ab530057d47c
#
_entry.id   a19e0365f3809c8d7928ab530057d47c
#
_cell.length_a   1.000
_cell.length_b   1.000
_cell.length_c   1.000
_cell.angle_alpha   90.00
_cell.angle_beta   90.00
_cell.angle_gamma   90.00
#
_symmetry.space_group_name_H-M   'P 1'
#
loop_
_entity.id
_entity.type
_entity.pdbx_description
1 polymer ?
#
loop_
_entity_poly.entity_id
_entity_poly.type
_entity_poly.pdbx_seq_one_letter_code
_entity_poly.pdbx_strand_id
1 'polypeptide(L)'
;MPTNNNSQSGLYQQELQSAGLISLEKSNSLMDNPLDISLPNNSAPQAEPNPIFSDIPLQLPVGGSSNPNPNPYLTSAAIVPDFNGDGKTDKMWVNVQTGEILVRLMDGTRVIEQASLGQYDLTTWSYKTADFNSDNKTDFLLRNEQTGENVVVLMDGTRVASFVNLDRVDPGWSANIGDFNGDRKTDIFWRNNQTGQNAIWQMDATTVSSATVLESTDLSLTATIVDFDGNGKSDIFWRNNTTGDNIAWFMDGSQATPYNLQSQDASWSATLGDFNGDYKTDILWRNTASGENKIWTMNGIFVTEGVVNTLGADWTAKIGDFDGNGKTDIFWHNATTGENTAWLMDGTTVSSEAFLPSNSPGLTASLGDFNGDGKTDVYWRDQQTSADKIWTMNGTLATENLVADADKLTPEWYTA
;
A
#
# COMPACT_ATOMS: atom_id res chain seq x y z
N MET A 1 -21.44 35.54 27.96
CA MET A 1 -21.30 34.30 28.69
C MET A 1 -20.76 33.27 27.71
N PRO A 2 -19.54 32.76 27.88
CA PRO A 2 -19.03 31.72 27.00
C PRO A 2 -19.59 30.37 27.46
N THR A 3 -20.24 29.66 26.57
CA THR A 3 -20.76 28.30 26.79
C THR A 3 -19.64 27.28 26.72
N ASN A 4 -19.60 26.45 27.72
CA ASN A 4 -18.66 25.38 28.01
C ASN A 4 -18.56 24.34 26.90
N ASN A 5 -17.46 24.34 26.15
CA ASN A 5 -17.12 23.30 25.16
C ASN A 5 -16.40 22.08 25.79
N ASN A 6 -16.32 22.01 27.13
CA ASN A 6 -15.56 20.95 27.82
C ASN A 6 -16.32 19.65 28.07
N SER A 7 -17.64 19.60 27.81
CA SER A 7 -18.42 18.39 28.06
C SER A 7 -18.48 17.41 26.88
N GLN A 8 -18.32 17.89 25.66
CA GLN A 8 -18.30 17.02 24.47
C GLN A 8 -16.96 16.31 24.30
N SER A 9 -15.83 16.95 24.61
CA SER A 9 -14.52 16.32 24.51
C SER A 9 -14.34 15.17 25.51
N GLY A 10 -14.97 15.26 26.69
CA GLY A 10 -14.91 14.21 27.70
C GLY A 10 -15.71 12.94 27.34
N LEU A 11 -16.85 13.10 26.71
CA LEU A 11 -17.67 11.98 26.20
C LEU A 11 -16.97 11.27 25.04
N TYR A 12 -16.36 12.04 24.16
CA TYR A 12 -15.61 11.54 23.02
C TYR A 12 -14.40 10.70 23.42
N GLN A 13 -13.62 11.18 24.41
CA GLN A 13 -12.50 10.45 24.98
C GLN A 13 -12.95 9.13 25.65
N GLN A 14 -14.12 9.12 26.26
CA GLN A 14 -14.70 7.93 26.87
C GLN A 14 -15.15 6.88 25.85
N GLU A 15 -15.68 7.30 24.71
CA GLU A 15 -16.07 6.40 23.62
C GLU A 15 -14.85 5.76 22.95
N LEU A 16 -13.83 6.56 22.63
CA LEU A 16 -12.57 6.06 22.06
C LEU A 16 -11.86 5.10 23.01
N GLN A 17 -11.91 5.36 24.29
CA GLN A 17 -11.33 4.51 25.33
C GLN A 17 -12.10 3.20 25.50
N SER A 18 -13.44 3.23 25.45
CA SER A 18 -14.28 2.03 25.49
C SER A 18 -14.13 1.17 24.26
N ALA A 19 -13.75 1.77 23.12
CA ALA A 19 -13.44 1.08 21.88
C ALA A 19 -11.99 0.55 21.80
N GLY A 20 -11.14 0.84 22.78
CA GLY A 20 -9.73 0.44 22.78
C GLY A 20 -8.85 1.26 21.83
N LEU A 21 -9.32 2.44 21.42
CA LEU A 21 -8.61 3.32 20.47
C LEU A 21 -7.65 4.31 21.14
N ILE A 22 -7.74 4.49 22.46
CA ILE A 22 -6.80 5.29 23.28
C ILE A 22 -6.61 4.63 24.63
N SER A 23 -5.41 4.72 25.22
CA SER A 23 -5.13 4.25 26.58
C SER A 23 -5.12 5.40 27.60
N LEU A 24 -5.38 5.06 28.87
CA LEU A 24 -5.34 6.03 29.98
C LEU A 24 -3.93 6.48 30.37
N GLU A 25 -2.89 5.78 29.92
CA GLU A 25 -1.53 6.11 30.28
C GLU A 25 -0.95 7.17 29.34
N LYS A 26 -1.05 8.43 29.75
CA LYS A 26 -0.13 9.46 29.24
C LYS A 26 1.25 9.08 29.74
N SER A 27 2.08 8.47 28.91
CA SER A 27 3.49 8.30 29.23
C SER A 27 4.14 9.70 29.24
N ASN A 28 4.27 10.27 30.44
CA ASN A 28 5.25 11.30 30.69
C ASN A 28 6.64 10.66 30.59
N SER A 29 7.19 10.45 29.46
CA SER A 29 8.61 10.19 29.29
C SER A 29 9.24 11.41 28.63
N LEU A 30 10.02 12.05 29.45
CA LEU A 30 10.94 13.12 29.12
C LEU A 30 11.76 12.78 27.87
N MET A 31 11.80 13.74 26.98
CA MET A 31 12.82 13.84 25.93
C MET A 31 14.19 13.86 26.61
N ASP A 32 15.03 12.92 26.24
CA ASP A 32 16.48 13.08 26.11
C ASP A 32 17.06 11.77 25.55
N ASN A 33 17.28 11.73 24.30
CA ASN A 33 18.41 11.20 23.53
C ASN A 33 17.99 10.72 22.14
N PRO A 34 18.60 11.20 21.09
CA PRO A 34 18.49 10.56 19.79
C PRO A 34 19.41 9.32 19.79
N LEU A 35 18.83 8.18 19.41
CA LEU A 35 19.55 6.98 18.98
C LEU A 35 20.37 6.23 20.05
N ASP A 36 19.69 5.57 20.96
CA ASP A 36 20.24 4.33 21.55
C ASP A 36 19.08 3.41 21.99
N ILE A 37 18.51 2.68 21.05
CA ILE A 37 17.56 1.61 21.35
C ILE A 37 18.37 0.31 21.42
N SER A 38 19.09 0.12 22.52
CA SER A 38 19.60 -1.18 22.90
C SER A 38 18.45 -2.02 23.46
N LEU A 39 17.95 -2.97 22.67
CA LEU A 39 17.01 -4.00 23.09
C LEU A 39 17.72 -5.01 24.01
N PRO A 40 17.05 -5.55 25.03
CA PRO A 40 17.64 -6.60 25.87
C PRO A 40 17.84 -7.89 25.06
N ASN A 41 19.06 -8.41 25.13
CA ASN A 41 19.46 -9.71 24.61
C ASN A 41 18.65 -10.80 25.31
N ASN A 42 17.71 -11.42 24.61
CA ASN A 42 17.07 -12.65 25.06
C ASN A 42 17.26 -13.73 24.01
N SER A 43 18.25 -14.58 24.26
CA SER A 43 18.47 -15.81 23.49
C SER A 43 17.37 -16.82 23.78
N ALA A 44 16.49 -17.06 22.79
CA ALA A 44 15.56 -18.16 22.78
C ALA A 44 15.70 -18.97 21.47
N PRO A 45 15.33 -20.26 21.44
CA PRO A 45 15.80 -21.23 20.45
C PRO A 45 15.21 -20.98 19.07
N GLN A 46 16.05 -21.22 18.04
CA GLN A 46 15.72 -21.12 16.63
C GLN A 46 14.46 -21.93 16.28
N ALA A 47 13.41 -21.20 15.90
CA ALA A 47 12.32 -21.75 15.12
C ALA A 47 12.64 -21.53 13.63
N GLU A 48 12.39 -22.56 12.82
CA GLU A 48 12.50 -22.49 11.36
C GLU A 48 11.79 -21.25 10.79
N PRO A 49 12.33 -20.55 9.79
CA PRO A 49 11.73 -19.37 9.24
C PRO A 49 10.43 -19.73 8.53
N ASN A 50 9.31 -19.39 9.13
CA ASN A 50 8.03 -19.40 8.46
C ASN A 50 8.04 -18.25 7.43
N PRO A 51 7.73 -18.48 6.16
CA PRO A 51 7.69 -17.43 5.14
C PRO A 51 6.47 -16.54 5.35
N ILE A 52 6.57 -15.59 6.28
CA ILE A 52 5.47 -14.68 6.64
C ILE A 52 5.22 -13.62 5.54
N PHE A 53 6.09 -13.52 4.56
CA PHE A 53 5.99 -12.52 3.49
C PHE A 53 5.50 -13.05 2.13
N SER A 54 5.18 -14.36 2.00
CA SER A 54 4.69 -14.90 0.72
C SER A 54 3.22 -14.64 0.44
N ASP A 55 2.42 -14.23 1.44
CA ASP A 55 0.95 -14.18 1.35
C ASP A 55 0.32 -12.85 1.79
N ILE A 56 1.10 -11.80 2.03
CA ILE A 56 0.53 -10.46 2.01
C ILE A 56 0.60 -10.01 0.55
N PRO A 57 -0.53 -9.93 -0.17
CA PRO A 57 -0.52 -9.20 -1.42
C PRO A 57 -0.14 -7.76 -1.03
N LEU A 58 1.10 -7.37 -1.29
CA LEU A 58 1.41 -5.98 -1.49
C LEU A 58 0.52 -5.57 -2.67
N GLN A 59 -0.70 -5.15 -2.39
CA GLN A 59 -1.45 -4.35 -3.33
C GLN A 59 -0.66 -3.06 -3.45
N LEU A 60 0.22 -3.07 -4.44
CA LEU A 60 0.87 -1.85 -4.88
C LEU A 60 -0.25 -0.89 -5.26
N PRO A 61 -0.18 0.35 -4.79
CA PRO A 61 -1.09 1.36 -5.27
C PRO A 61 -0.95 1.49 -6.77
N VAL A 62 -2.05 1.77 -7.36
CA VAL A 62 -2.19 2.11 -8.75
C VAL A 62 -1.22 3.21 -9.10
N GLY A 63 -0.34 2.91 -10.04
CA GLY A 63 0.46 3.81 -10.81
C GLY A 63 0.91 5.10 -10.13
N GLY A 64 2.06 5.08 -9.48
CA GLY A 64 2.83 6.29 -9.28
C GLY A 64 3.21 6.84 -10.64
N SER A 65 2.32 7.60 -11.28
CA SER A 65 2.71 8.44 -12.40
C SER A 65 3.59 9.55 -11.84
N SER A 66 4.86 9.57 -12.20
CA SER A 66 5.75 10.72 -12.06
C SER A 66 5.36 11.85 -13.02
N ASN A 67 4.10 11.87 -13.48
CA ASN A 67 3.55 13.00 -14.22
C ASN A 67 3.73 14.25 -13.36
N PRO A 68 4.29 15.36 -13.86
CA PRO A 68 4.40 16.63 -13.13
C PRO A 68 3.04 17.23 -12.74
N ASN A 69 1.95 16.54 -13.08
CA ASN A 69 0.64 16.71 -12.52
C ASN A 69 0.20 15.34 -11.97
N PRO A 70 0.79 14.87 -10.83
CA PRO A 70 0.35 13.61 -10.23
C PRO A 70 -1.15 13.72 -10.01
N ASN A 71 -1.88 12.70 -10.42
CA ASN A 71 -3.28 12.62 -10.04
C ASN A 71 -3.35 12.59 -8.51
N PRO A 72 -3.71 13.71 -7.84
CA PRO A 72 -3.72 13.75 -6.38
C PRO A 72 -4.82 12.88 -5.76
N TYR A 73 -5.60 12.19 -6.60
CA TYR A 73 -6.82 11.51 -6.23
C TYR A 73 -6.74 9.98 -6.23
N LEU A 74 -5.63 9.40 -6.68
CA LEU A 74 -5.40 7.95 -6.48
C LEU A 74 -4.83 7.74 -5.07
N THR A 75 -5.67 7.93 -4.09
CA THR A 75 -5.37 7.72 -2.67
C THR A 75 -5.46 6.25 -2.30
N SER A 76 -4.80 5.38 -3.04
CA SER A 76 -4.67 4.02 -2.60
C SER A 76 -3.51 3.85 -1.64
N ALA A 77 -3.75 3.09 -0.64
CA ALA A 77 -3.06 2.92 0.62
C ALA A 77 -1.58 2.50 0.62
N ALA A 78 -0.87 2.49 -0.47
CA ALA A 78 0.56 2.31 -0.51
C ALA A 78 1.15 3.16 -1.65
N ILE A 79 1.88 4.18 -1.33
CA ILE A 79 2.60 5.02 -2.29
C ILE A 79 3.79 4.19 -2.80
N VAL A 80 4.02 4.22 -4.11
CA VAL A 80 5.31 3.75 -4.67
C VAL A 80 6.39 4.61 -4.03
N PRO A 81 7.39 4.03 -3.34
CA PRO A 81 8.32 4.80 -2.53
C PRO A 81 9.07 5.84 -3.37
N ASP A 82 8.94 7.10 -2.98
CA ASP A 82 9.76 8.23 -3.43
C ASP A 82 10.12 9.03 -2.18
N PHE A 83 11.26 8.68 -1.55
CA PHE A 83 11.65 9.24 -0.26
C PHE A 83 12.25 10.64 -0.36
N ASN A 84 12.71 11.03 -1.56
CA ASN A 84 13.36 12.33 -1.78
C ASN A 84 12.47 13.32 -2.57
N GLY A 85 11.33 12.87 -3.11
CA GLY A 85 10.40 13.70 -3.87
C GLY A 85 10.91 14.07 -5.28
N ASP A 86 11.80 13.24 -5.87
CA ASP A 86 12.36 13.53 -7.21
C ASP A 86 11.52 12.96 -8.36
N GLY A 87 10.41 12.29 -8.04
CA GLY A 87 9.50 11.68 -8.99
C GLY A 87 9.96 10.30 -9.50
N LYS A 88 11.05 9.75 -8.96
CA LYS A 88 11.52 8.42 -9.27
C LYS A 88 11.20 7.46 -8.14
N THR A 89 10.94 6.22 -8.50
CA THR A 89 10.70 5.18 -7.51
C THR A 89 11.98 4.80 -6.81
N ASP A 90 11.98 4.92 -5.49
CA ASP A 90 13.01 4.47 -4.58
C ASP A 90 12.75 3.03 -4.12
N LYS A 91 13.66 2.47 -3.33
CA LYS A 91 13.53 1.12 -2.80
C LYS A 91 13.64 1.10 -1.28
N MET A 92 12.70 0.40 -0.65
CA MET A 92 12.85 -0.05 0.72
C MET A 92 13.16 -1.54 0.72
N TRP A 93 14.08 -1.93 1.59
CA TRP A 93 14.51 -3.30 1.77
C TRP A 93 14.42 -3.69 3.23
N VAL A 94 14.08 -4.93 3.45
CA VAL A 94 13.97 -5.52 4.78
C VAL A 94 14.84 -6.77 4.84
N ASN A 95 15.77 -6.81 5.79
CA ASN A 95 16.55 -8.01 6.08
C ASN A 95 15.75 -8.91 7.04
N VAL A 96 15.29 -10.05 6.53
CA VAL A 96 14.41 -10.94 7.31
C VAL A 96 15.12 -11.68 8.45
N GLN A 97 16.45 -11.71 8.48
CA GLN A 97 17.20 -12.32 9.57
C GLN A 97 17.51 -11.35 10.70
N THR A 98 17.75 -10.09 10.38
CA THR A 98 18.16 -9.07 11.36
C THR A 98 17.04 -8.09 11.70
N GLY A 99 15.99 -8.01 10.90
CA GLY A 99 14.95 -7.00 11.00
C GLY A 99 15.40 -5.61 10.56
N GLU A 100 16.57 -5.51 9.92
CA GLU A 100 17.06 -4.22 9.44
C GLU A 100 16.24 -3.70 8.27
N ILE A 101 15.85 -2.42 8.34
CA ILE A 101 15.19 -1.70 7.25
C ILE A 101 16.21 -0.79 6.58
N LEU A 102 16.36 -0.92 5.26
CA LEU A 102 17.26 -0.13 4.43
C LEU A 102 16.47 0.65 3.38
N VAL A 103 16.66 1.96 3.33
CA VAL A 103 16.14 2.83 2.26
C VAL A 103 17.24 3.10 1.24
N ARG A 104 16.90 3.03 -0.04
CA ARG A 104 17.76 3.33 -1.18
C ARG A 104 17.10 4.30 -2.10
N LEU A 105 17.75 5.44 -2.34
CA LEU A 105 17.35 6.37 -3.39
C LEU A 105 17.90 5.88 -4.73
N MET A 106 17.01 5.83 -5.72
CA MET A 106 17.32 5.26 -7.02
C MET A 106 17.35 6.33 -8.12
N ASP A 107 18.23 6.14 -9.10
CA ASP A 107 18.27 6.87 -10.37
C ASP A 107 18.43 5.85 -11.50
N GLY A 108 17.32 5.36 -12.00
CA GLY A 108 17.31 4.19 -12.87
C GLY A 108 17.86 2.96 -12.13
N THR A 109 18.93 2.36 -12.67
CA THR A 109 19.59 1.19 -12.05
C THR A 109 20.65 1.54 -11.03
N ARG A 110 20.86 2.84 -10.72
CA ARG A 110 21.90 3.30 -9.79
C ARG A 110 21.27 3.57 -8.41
N VAL A 111 21.94 3.06 -7.38
CA VAL A 111 21.71 3.52 -6.01
C VAL A 111 22.53 4.80 -5.82
N ILE A 112 21.86 5.94 -5.61
CA ILE A 112 22.53 7.24 -5.44
C ILE A 112 22.82 7.55 -3.98
N GLU A 113 21.98 7.05 -3.06
CA GLU A 113 22.17 7.15 -1.62
C GLU A 113 21.47 5.97 -0.93
N GLN A 114 21.96 5.56 0.24
CA GLN A 114 21.30 4.55 1.07
C GLN A 114 21.58 4.78 2.56
N ALA A 115 20.62 4.44 3.39
CA ALA A 115 20.78 4.42 4.84
C ALA A 115 19.92 3.35 5.50
N SER A 116 20.42 2.80 6.61
CA SER A 116 19.66 1.95 7.50
C SER A 116 18.77 2.80 8.42
N LEU A 117 17.50 2.44 8.53
CA LEU A 117 16.56 3.04 9.48
C LEU A 117 16.57 2.33 10.84
N GLY A 118 17.43 1.33 11.02
CA GLY A 118 17.53 0.54 12.23
C GLY A 118 16.98 -0.87 12.07
N GLN A 119 16.91 -1.58 13.20
CA GLN A 119 16.42 -2.95 13.28
C GLN A 119 15.11 -3.01 14.05
N TYR A 120 14.14 -3.71 13.50
CA TYR A 120 12.81 -3.91 14.09
C TYR A 120 12.53 -5.41 14.19
N ASP A 121 11.84 -5.83 15.22
CA ASP A 121 11.32 -7.19 15.30
C ASP A 121 10.11 -7.30 14.34
N LEU A 122 10.37 -7.79 13.14
CA LEU A 122 9.36 -7.92 12.07
C LEU A 122 8.25 -8.93 12.40
N THR A 123 8.40 -9.72 13.45
CA THR A 123 7.33 -10.59 13.95
C THR A 123 6.28 -9.82 14.74
N THR A 124 6.62 -8.60 15.17
CA THR A 124 5.77 -7.76 16.02
C THR A 124 5.46 -6.41 15.39
N TRP A 125 6.33 -5.89 14.53
CA TRP A 125 6.18 -4.61 13.89
C TRP A 125 5.73 -4.77 12.43
N SER A 126 4.68 -4.06 12.06
CA SER A 126 4.25 -3.83 10.68
C SER A 126 4.51 -2.37 10.28
N TYR A 127 4.49 -2.10 8.97
CA TYR A 127 4.62 -0.74 8.46
C TYR A 127 3.67 -0.50 7.28
N LYS A 128 3.39 0.77 7.03
CA LYS A 128 2.74 1.27 5.82
C LYS A 128 3.46 2.51 5.34
N THR A 129 3.53 2.69 4.03
CA THR A 129 4.12 3.86 3.39
C THR A 129 3.04 4.84 2.95
N ALA A 130 3.24 6.13 3.22
CA ALA A 130 2.31 7.20 2.88
C ALA A 130 3.03 8.55 2.86
N ASP A 131 2.37 9.59 2.38
CA ASP A 131 2.76 10.99 2.59
C ASP A 131 1.87 11.57 3.69
N PHE A 132 2.39 11.65 4.91
CA PHE A 132 1.63 12.13 6.07
C PHE A 132 1.56 13.64 6.17
N ASN A 133 2.52 14.35 5.57
CA ASN A 133 2.65 15.81 5.70
C ASN A 133 2.40 16.57 4.41
N SER A 134 2.09 15.87 3.31
CA SER A 134 1.85 16.45 1.98
C SER A 134 3.07 17.14 1.36
N ASP A 135 4.27 16.63 1.62
CA ASP A 135 5.52 17.14 1.05
C ASP A 135 5.99 16.38 -0.20
N ASN A 136 5.18 15.43 -0.69
CA ASN A 136 5.42 14.50 -1.80
C ASN A 136 6.60 13.55 -1.56
N LYS A 137 6.96 13.30 -0.31
CA LYS A 137 7.92 12.28 0.06
C LYS A 137 7.23 11.14 0.80
N THR A 138 7.80 9.97 0.63
CA THR A 138 7.28 8.79 1.30
C THR A 138 7.67 8.77 2.76
N ASP A 139 6.68 8.70 3.64
CA ASP A 139 6.77 8.55 5.08
C ASP A 139 6.35 7.15 5.52
N PHE A 140 6.40 6.85 6.82
CA PHE A 140 5.97 5.57 7.38
C PHE A 140 4.97 5.73 8.53
N LEU A 141 4.01 4.82 8.58
CA LEU A 141 3.32 4.43 9.80
C LEU A 141 3.90 3.09 10.24
N LEU A 142 4.57 3.07 11.40
CA LEU A 142 5.02 1.84 12.06
C LEU A 142 4.02 1.46 13.13
N ARG A 143 3.66 0.17 13.22
CA ARG A 143 2.76 -0.36 14.23
C ARG A 143 3.32 -1.62 14.87
N ASN A 144 3.33 -1.65 16.19
CA ASN A 144 3.58 -2.87 16.95
C ASN A 144 2.27 -3.62 17.18
N GLU A 145 2.10 -4.74 16.51
CA GLU A 145 0.85 -5.53 16.53
C GLU A 145 0.61 -6.25 17.86
N GLN A 146 1.62 -6.38 18.73
CA GLN A 146 1.50 -7.00 20.05
C GLN A 146 1.22 -5.99 21.15
N THR A 147 1.82 -4.80 21.07
CA THR A 147 1.69 -3.77 22.12
C THR A 147 0.68 -2.69 21.75
N GLY A 148 0.33 -2.56 20.48
CA GLY A 148 -0.54 -1.51 19.96
C GLY A 148 0.14 -0.14 19.82
N GLU A 149 1.47 -0.07 19.91
CA GLU A 149 2.23 1.16 19.69
C GLU A 149 2.17 1.57 18.23
N ASN A 150 2.03 2.86 17.98
CA ASN A 150 1.98 3.44 16.63
C ASN A 150 2.96 4.60 16.53
N VAL A 151 3.68 4.69 15.42
CA VAL A 151 4.68 5.73 15.20
C VAL A 151 4.56 6.24 13.77
N VAL A 152 4.46 7.55 13.61
CA VAL A 152 4.65 8.19 12.29
C VAL A 152 6.10 8.63 12.17
N VAL A 153 6.74 8.23 11.08
CA VAL A 153 8.12 8.59 10.75
C VAL A 153 8.10 9.40 9.47
N LEU A 154 8.38 10.71 9.58
CA LEU A 154 8.53 11.57 8.40
C LEU A 154 9.95 11.46 7.86
N MET A 155 10.06 11.31 6.54
CA MET A 155 11.33 11.10 5.85
C MET A 155 11.76 12.35 5.07
N ASP A 156 13.08 12.50 4.89
CA ASP A 156 13.70 13.47 3.98
C ASP A 156 14.87 12.76 3.26
N GLY A 157 14.57 12.11 2.15
CA GLY A 157 15.48 11.19 1.49
C GLY A 157 15.74 9.95 2.36
N THR A 158 17.00 9.66 2.62
CA THR A 158 17.40 8.54 3.50
C THR A 158 17.39 8.91 4.98
N ARG A 159 17.00 10.13 5.36
CA ARG A 159 17.02 10.61 6.75
C ARG A 159 15.63 10.66 7.36
N VAL A 160 15.55 10.29 8.63
CA VAL A 160 14.37 10.53 9.45
C VAL A 160 14.32 12.01 9.80
N ALA A 161 13.32 12.72 9.30
CA ALA A 161 13.07 14.14 9.62
C ALA A 161 12.32 14.28 10.94
N SER A 162 11.39 13.38 11.23
CA SER A 162 10.60 13.38 12.47
C SER A 162 10.19 11.96 12.84
N PHE A 163 10.11 11.69 14.15
CA PHE A 163 9.66 10.43 14.71
C PHE A 163 8.67 10.74 15.84
N VAL A 164 7.40 10.42 15.66
CA VAL A 164 6.34 10.81 16.59
C VAL A 164 5.49 9.61 16.98
N ASN A 165 5.46 9.31 18.27
CA ASN A 165 4.55 8.30 18.81
C ASN A 165 3.12 8.85 18.81
N LEU A 166 2.22 8.08 18.24
CA LEU A 166 0.78 8.29 18.35
C LEU A 166 0.21 7.57 19.57
N ASP A 167 -1.04 7.82 19.88
CA ASP A 167 -1.75 7.07 20.90
C ASP A 167 -1.76 5.57 20.56
N ARG A 168 -1.70 4.75 21.60
CA ARG A 168 -1.80 3.30 21.44
C ARG A 168 -3.20 2.89 21.02
N VAL A 169 -3.27 1.95 20.10
CA VAL A 169 -4.49 1.27 19.70
C VAL A 169 -4.35 -0.20 20.03
N ASP A 170 -5.31 -0.78 20.75
CA ASP A 170 -5.22 -2.16 21.25
C ASP A 170 -4.85 -3.16 20.15
N PRO A 171 -4.09 -4.22 20.47
CA PRO A 171 -3.90 -5.35 19.55
C PRO A 171 -5.24 -5.93 19.10
N GLY A 172 -5.37 -6.28 17.87
CA GLY A 172 -6.64 -6.70 17.26
C GLY A 172 -7.25 -5.63 16.36
N TRP A 173 -6.78 -4.40 16.43
CA TRP A 173 -7.04 -3.38 15.43
C TRP A 173 -5.95 -3.38 14.36
N SER A 174 -6.36 -3.29 13.11
CA SER A 174 -5.47 -3.08 11.97
C SER A 174 -5.64 -1.68 11.41
N ALA A 175 -4.55 -1.09 10.91
CA ALA A 175 -4.53 0.20 10.26
C ALA A 175 -4.61 0.05 8.75
N ASN A 176 -5.44 0.86 8.10
CA ASN A 176 -5.36 1.20 6.68
C ASN A 176 -5.22 2.72 6.58
N ILE A 177 -4.66 3.18 5.47
CA ILE A 177 -4.32 4.59 5.28
C ILE A 177 -4.98 5.14 4.03
N GLY A 178 -5.36 6.41 4.05
CA GLY A 178 -5.96 7.13 2.95
C GLY A 178 -6.23 8.57 3.32
N ASP A 179 -6.54 9.42 2.37
CA ASP A 179 -7.01 10.79 2.62
C ASP A 179 -8.55 10.80 2.61
N PHE A 180 -9.16 10.67 3.78
CA PHE A 180 -10.63 10.57 3.88
C PHE A 180 -11.34 11.93 3.89
N ASN A 181 -10.60 13.01 4.14
CA ASN A 181 -11.15 14.35 4.23
C ASN A 181 -10.83 15.24 3.02
N GLY A 182 -9.90 14.82 2.14
CA GLY A 182 -9.50 15.53 0.94
C GLY A 182 -8.52 16.68 1.18
N ASP A 183 -7.77 16.64 2.29
CA ASP A 183 -6.77 17.66 2.63
C ASP A 183 -5.37 17.31 2.12
N ARG A 184 -5.22 16.18 1.43
CA ARG A 184 -3.99 15.60 0.89
C ARG A 184 -2.99 15.10 1.93
N LYS A 185 -3.39 15.01 3.18
CA LYS A 185 -2.61 14.35 4.22
C LYS A 185 -3.18 12.96 4.47
N THR A 186 -2.30 12.05 4.81
CA THR A 186 -2.71 10.69 5.06
C THR A 186 -3.40 10.56 6.40
N ASP A 187 -4.64 10.07 6.39
CA ASP A 187 -5.45 9.69 7.54
C ASP A 187 -5.29 8.19 7.84
N ILE A 188 -5.78 7.73 8.99
CA ILE A 188 -5.72 6.32 9.39
C ILE A 188 -7.13 5.78 9.62
N PHE A 189 -7.50 4.76 8.84
CA PHE A 189 -8.68 3.96 9.07
C PHE A 189 -8.32 2.73 9.92
N TRP A 190 -8.97 2.60 11.07
CA TRP A 190 -8.80 1.53 12.01
C TRP A 190 -9.94 0.51 11.90
N ARG A 191 -9.59 -0.78 11.88
CA ARG A 191 -10.56 -1.88 11.95
C ARG A 191 -10.19 -2.85 13.05
N ASN A 192 -11.14 -3.13 13.91
CA ASN A 192 -11.01 -4.19 14.91
C ASN A 192 -11.39 -5.54 14.27
N ASN A 193 -10.42 -6.42 14.11
CA ASN A 193 -10.57 -7.72 13.46
C ASN A 193 -11.25 -8.77 14.34
N GLN A 194 -11.57 -8.45 15.62
CA GLN A 194 -12.28 -9.32 16.55
C GLN A 194 -13.75 -8.93 16.73
N THR A 195 -14.06 -7.63 16.63
CA THR A 195 -15.39 -7.10 16.90
C THR A 195 -16.08 -6.53 15.67
N GLY A 196 -15.34 -6.24 14.60
CA GLY A 196 -15.86 -5.56 13.41
C GLY A 196 -16.05 -4.05 13.59
N GLN A 197 -15.65 -3.48 14.71
CA GLN A 197 -15.68 -2.03 14.92
C GLN A 197 -14.72 -1.33 13.97
N ASN A 198 -15.10 -0.12 13.55
CA ASN A 198 -14.32 0.72 12.65
C ASN A 198 -14.16 2.11 13.25
N ALA A 199 -13.05 2.78 12.94
CA ALA A 199 -12.83 4.18 13.32
C ALA A 199 -11.90 4.87 12.31
N ILE A 200 -11.97 6.20 12.27
CA ILE A 200 -11.04 7.04 11.50
C ILE A 200 -10.34 8.00 12.43
N TRP A 201 -9.03 8.10 12.28
CA TRP A 201 -8.22 9.20 12.76
C TRP A 201 -7.90 10.10 11.58
N GLN A 202 -8.44 11.32 11.61
CA GLN A 202 -7.99 12.36 10.69
C GLN A 202 -6.70 12.94 11.22
N MET A 203 -5.70 13.01 10.33
CA MET A 203 -4.35 13.41 10.71
C MET A 203 -4.07 14.83 10.23
N ASP A 204 -3.24 15.53 10.97
CA ASP A 204 -2.53 16.73 10.51
C ASP A 204 -1.03 16.45 10.65
N ALA A 205 -0.46 15.88 9.60
CA ALA A 205 0.88 15.30 9.58
C ALA A 205 1.03 14.21 10.69
N THR A 206 1.74 14.52 11.77
CA THR A 206 1.99 13.61 12.88
C THR A 206 0.99 13.75 14.03
N THR A 207 -0.06 14.56 13.87
CA THR A 207 -1.03 14.83 14.94
C THR A 207 -2.41 14.31 14.57
N VAL A 208 -3.05 13.58 15.46
CA VAL A 208 -4.46 13.20 15.31
C VAL A 208 -5.32 14.44 15.56
N SER A 209 -5.91 15.00 14.50
CA SER A 209 -6.75 16.20 14.56
C SER A 209 -8.18 15.85 14.99
N SER A 210 -8.66 14.68 14.61
CA SER A 210 -9.98 14.14 14.94
C SER A 210 -9.95 12.62 14.97
N ALA A 211 -10.71 12.00 15.86
CA ALA A 211 -10.89 10.56 15.94
C ALA A 211 -12.39 10.24 16.08
N THR A 212 -12.91 9.41 15.21
CA THR A 212 -14.34 9.09 15.13
C THR A 212 -14.57 7.61 14.98
N VAL A 213 -15.43 7.04 15.83
CA VAL A 213 -15.91 5.66 15.68
C VAL A 213 -16.96 5.63 14.58
N LEU A 214 -16.84 4.67 13.67
CA LEU A 214 -17.77 4.44 12.57
C LEU A 214 -18.69 3.26 12.87
N GLU A 215 -19.65 3.01 11.98
CA GLU A 215 -20.49 1.83 12.03
C GLU A 215 -19.64 0.55 11.97
N SER A 216 -20.02 -0.43 12.79
CA SER A 216 -19.37 -1.75 12.77
C SER A 216 -19.80 -2.55 11.54
N THR A 217 -18.88 -3.35 10.98
CA THR A 217 -19.15 -4.22 9.85
C THR A 217 -18.91 -5.68 10.22
N ASP A 218 -19.48 -6.61 9.42
CA ASP A 218 -19.31 -8.03 9.63
C ASP A 218 -17.82 -8.41 9.55
N LEU A 219 -17.39 -9.36 10.41
CA LEU A 219 -16.00 -9.81 10.48
C LEU A 219 -15.51 -10.52 9.21
N SER A 220 -16.45 -11.06 8.40
CA SER A 220 -16.13 -11.67 7.10
C SER A 220 -15.77 -10.68 6.00
N LEU A 221 -15.98 -9.38 6.25
CA LEU A 221 -15.66 -8.31 5.30
C LEU A 221 -14.22 -7.85 5.49
N THR A 222 -13.49 -7.74 4.38
CA THR A 222 -12.17 -7.09 4.31
C THR A 222 -12.30 -5.71 3.69
N ALA A 223 -11.59 -4.74 4.25
CA ALA A 223 -11.56 -3.35 3.78
C ALA A 223 -10.40 -3.12 2.81
N THR A 224 -10.65 -2.43 1.72
CA THR A 224 -9.63 -1.87 0.83
C THR A 224 -9.95 -0.41 0.56
N ILE A 225 -8.93 0.45 0.56
CA ILE A 225 -9.09 1.88 0.36
C ILE A 225 -9.09 2.19 -1.13
N VAL A 226 -10.04 3.00 -1.57
CA VAL A 226 -10.33 3.32 -2.98
C VAL A 226 -10.81 4.78 -3.08
N ASP A 227 -11.00 5.28 -4.31
CA ASP A 227 -11.80 6.47 -4.60
C ASP A 227 -12.70 6.13 -5.80
N PHE A 228 -13.93 5.69 -5.54
CA PHE A 228 -14.84 5.22 -6.60
C PHE A 228 -15.59 6.35 -7.31
N ASP A 229 -15.69 7.52 -6.73
CA ASP A 229 -16.42 8.65 -7.33
C ASP A 229 -15.49 9.76 -7.85
N GLY A 230 -14.19 9.65 -7.61
CA GLY A 230 -13.18 10.58 -8.12
C GLY A 230 -13.22 11.95 -7.46
N ASN A 231 -13.72 12.01 -6.21
CA ASN A 231 -13.87 13.27 -5.49
C ASN A 231 -12.59 13.69 -4.74
N GLY A 232 -11.55 12.86 -4.77
CA GLY A 232 -10.27 13.09 -4.11
C GLY A 232 -10.26 12.72 -2.64
N LYS A 233 -11.30 12.07 -2.15
CA LYS A 233 -11.37 11.49 -0.81
C LYS A 233 -11.33 9.99 -0.91
N SER A 234 -10.63 9.38 0.02
CA SER A 234 -10.58 7.92 0.10
C SER A 234 -11.93 7.36 0.54
N ASP A 235 -12.42 6.40 -0.23
CA ASP A 235 -13.58 5.56 0.06
C ASP A 235 -13.12 4.20 0.61
N ILE A 236 -14.07 3.35 1.03
CA ILE A 236 -13.77 2.00 1.50
C ILE A 236 -14.55 0.97 0.69
N PHE A 237 -13.83 0.11 0.01
CA PHE A 237 -14.38 -1.08 -0.62
C PHE A 237 -14.35 -2.25 0.35
N TRP A 238 -15.50 -2.79 0.66
CA TRP A 238 -15.67 -3.95 1.50
C TRP A 238 -15.98 -5.18 0.64
N ARG A 239 -15.24 -6.26 0.87
CA ARG A 239 -15.47 -7.53 0.19
C ARG A 239 -15.58 -8.67 1.19
N ASN A 240 -16.61 -9.50 1.01
CA ASN A 240 -16.73 -10.79 1.66
C ASN A 240 -16.12 -11.86 0.74
N ASN A 241 -14.92 -12.34 1.07
CA ASN A 241 -14.21 -13.34 0.28
C ASN A 241 -14.83 -14.75 0.36
N THR A 242 -15.86 -14.96 1.19
CA THR A 242 -16.59 -16.23 1.30
C THR A 242 -17.88 -16.22 0.49
N THR A 243 -18.69 -15.15 0.61
CA THR A 243 -19.97 -15.02 -0.12
C THR A 243 -19.83 -14.31 -1.44
N GLY A 244 -18.80 -13.49 -1.59
CA GLY A 244 -18.58 -12.64 -2.76
C GLY A 244 -19.35 -11.32 -2.72
N ASP A 245 -19.98 -10.98 -1.61
CA ASP A 245 -20.67 -9.71 -1.48
C ASP A 245 -19.69 -8.54 -1.45
N ASN A 246 -20.09 -7.44 -2.09
CA ASN A 246 -19.30 -6.21 -2.20
C ASN A 246 -20.11 -5.02 -1.72
N ILE A 247 -19.50 -4.13 -0.93
CA ILE A 247 -20.09 -2.90 -0.43
C ILE A 247 -19.10 -1.76 -0.65
N ALA A 248 -19.58 -0.63 -1.15
CA ALA A 248 -18.82 0.62 -1.16
C ALA A 248 -19.28 1.51 -0.02
N TRP A 249 -18.37 2.05 0.74
CA TRP A 249 -18.63 3.18 1.65
C TRP A 249 -18.01 4.43 1.05
N PHE A 250 -18.86 5.33 0.57
CA PHE A 250 -18.41 6.65 0.14
C PHE A 250 -18.17 7.53 1.36
N MET A 251 -16.97 8.05 1.47
CA MET A 251 -16.52 8.77 2.66
C MET A 251 -16.51 10.28 2.44
N ASP A 252 -16.90 11.01 3.48
CA ASP A 252 -16.73 12.46 3.59
C ASP A 252 -16.16 12.75 4.98
N GLY A 253 -14.86 12.70 5.09
CA GLY A 253 -14.16 12.69 6.36
C GLY A 253 -14.52 11.45 7.18
N SER A 254 -15.20 11.63 8.30
CA SER A 254 -15.68 10.55 9.16
C SER A 254 -17.13 10.11 8.88
N GLN A 255 -17.75 10.60 7.81
CA GLN A 255 -19.10 10.21 7.43
C GLN A 255 -19.03 9.14 6.34
N ALA A 256 -19.62 7.98 6.56
CA ALA A 256 -19.71 6.88 5.61
C ALA A 256 -21.14 6.76 5.05
N THR A 257 -21.26 6.65 3.73
CA THR A 257 -22.53 6.36 3.05
C THR A 257 -22.42 5.01 2.35
N PRO A 258 -23.02 3.94 2.89
CA PRO A 258 -22.88 2.58 2.37
C PRO A 258 -23.78 2.31 1.16
N TYR A 259 -23.26 1.58 0.17
CA TYR A 259 -23.98 1.06 -0.98
C TYR A 259 -23.56 -0.37 -1.28
N ASN A 260 -24.53 -1.26 -1.53
CA ASN A 260 -24.25 -2.59 -2.01
C ASN A 260 -23.88 -2.55 -3.50
N LEU A 261 -22.77 -3.15 -3.85
CA LEU A 261 -22.35 -3.39 -5.22
C LEU A 261 -22.77 -4.80 -5.65
N GLN A 262 -22.65 -5.10 -6.95
CA GLN A 262 -22.89 -6.43 -7.48
C GLN A 262 -21.90 -7.43 -6.85
N SER A 263 -22.41 -8.58 -6.39
CA SER A 263 -21.58 -9.65 -5.83
C SER A 263 -20.75 -10.33 -6.92
N GLN A 264 -19.54 -10.75 -6.56
CA GLN A 264 -18.67 -11.63 -7.33
C GLN A 264 -18.29 -12.80 -6.44
N ASP A 265 -18.59 -14.03 -6.87
CA ASP A 265 -18.35 -15.20 -6.02
C ASP A 265 -16.89 -15.32 -5.54
N ALA A 266 -16.64 -16.19 -4.58
CA ALA A 266 -15.35 -16.31 -3.90
C ALA A 266 -14.19 -16.77 -4.80
N SER A 267 -14.46 -17.24 -6.02
CA SER A 267 -13.42 -17.61 -6.99
C SER A 267 -12.76 -16.40 -7.67
N TRP A 268 -13.35 -15.21 -7.50
CA TRP A 268 -12.84 -13.98 -8.10
C TRP A 268 -12.05 -13.15 -7.07
N SER A 269 -10.85 -12.76 -7.45
CA SER A 269 -10.03 -11.77 -6.73
C SER A 269 -10.12 -10.41 -7.41
N ALA A 270 -10.07 -9.35 -6.60
CA ALA A 270 -10.10 -7.97 -7.05
C ALA A 270 -8.69 -7.37 -7.06
N THR A 271 -8.34 -6.65 -8.12
CA THR A 271 -7.17 -5.75 -8.19
C THR A 271 -7.67 -4.38 -8.64
N LEU A 272 -7.22 -3.32 -7.98
CA LEU A 272 -7.78 -1.98 -8.13
C LEU A 272 -6.90 -1.10 -9.01
N GLY A 273 -7.49 -0.35 -9.93
CA GLY A 273 -6.78 0.52 -10.86
C GLY A 273 -7.72 1.54 -11.49
N ASP A 274 -7.20 2.54 -12.19
CA ASP A 274 -7.96 3.44 -13.06
C ASP A 274 -7.70 3.02 -14.51
N PHE A 275 -8.51 2.07 -15.01
CA PHE A 275 -8.29 1.48 -16.34
C PHE A 275 -8.78 2.37 -17.48
N ASN A 276 -9.58 3.38 -17.21
CA ASN A 276 -10.14 4.28 -18.21
C ASN A 276 -9.56 5.71 -18.17
N GLY A 277 -8.79 6.06 -17.13
CA GLY A 277 -8.15 7.37 -16.96
C GLY A 277 -9.12 8.47 -16.53
N ASP A 278 -10.21 8.11 -15.82
CA ASP A 278 -11.20 9.08 -15.34
C ASP A 278 -11.01 9.48 -13.86
N TYR A 279 -9.88 9.06 -13.28
CA TYR A 279 -9.48 9.33 -11.89
C TYR A 279 -10.34 8.64 -10.84
N LYS A 280 -11.09 7.61 -11.22
CA LYS A 280 -11.84 6.77 -10.29
C LYS A 280 -11.22 5.40 -10.21
N THR A 281 -11.32 4.81 -9.05
CA THR A 281 -10.84 3.44 -8.87
C THR A 281 -11.77 2.46 -9.57
N ASP A 282 -11.24 1.74 -10.55
CA ASP A 282 -11.87 0.61 -11.24
C ASP A 282 -11.42 -0.71 -10.61
N ILE A 283 -12.02 -1.82 -11.03
CA ILE A 283 -11.73 -3.15 -10.48
C ILE A 283 -11.41 -4.14 -11.62
N LEU A 284 -10.20 -4.68 -11.62
CA LEU A 284 -9.87 -5.91 -12.36
C LEU A 284 -10.30 -7.11 -11.50
N TRP A 285 -11.26 -7.84 -12.00
CA TRP A 285 -11.67 -9.12 -11.45
C TRP A 285 -10.96 -10.26 -12.16
N ARG A 286 -10.30 -11.14 -11.39
CA ARG A 286 -9.66 -12.34 -11.91
C ARG A 286 -10.23 -13.59 -11.25
N ASN A 287 -10.72 -14.53 -12.04
CA ASN A 287 -11.07 -15.84 -11.54
C ASN A 287 -9.80 -16.67 -11.35
N THR A 288 -9.47 -16.98 -10.09
CA THR A 288 -8.23 -17.68 -9.73
C THR A 288 -8.20 -19.14 -10.14
N ALA A 289 -9.36 -19.74 -10.43
CA ALA A 289 -9.48 -21.12 -10.86
C ALA A 289 -9.48 -21.29 -12.39
N SER A 290 -10.21 -20.43 -13.10
CA SER A 290 -10.31 -20.52 -14.57
C SER A 290 -9.31 -19.63 -15.32
N GLY A 291 -8.81 -18.58 -14.69
CA GLY A 291 -7.97 -17.56 -15.32
C GLY A 291 -8.75 -16.54 -16.15
N GLU A 292 -10.08 -16.56 -16.06
CA GLU A 292 -10.92 -15.52 -16.67
C GLU A 292 -10.70 -14.16 -16.01
N ASN A 293 -10.79 -13.10 -16.82
CA ASN A 293 -10.60 -11.73 -16.38
C ASN A 293 -11.75 -10.85 -16.86
N LYS A 294 -12.12 -9.88 -16.06
CA LYS A 294 -13.06 -8.81 -16.43
C LYS A 294 -12.73 -7.52 -15.70
N ILE A 295 -13.07 -6.40 -16.33
CA ILE A 295 -12.89 -5.07 -15.74
C ILE A 295 -14.27 -4.51 -15.39
N TRP A 296 -14.39 -3.94 -14.22
CA TRP A 296 -15.46 -3.03 -13.85
C TRP A 296 -14.91 -1.61 -13.86
N THR A 297 -15.34 -0.79 -14.81
CA THR A 297 -15.12 0.65 -14.70
C THR A 297 -16.21 1.25 -13.85
N MET A 298 -15.79 2.02 -12.85
CA MET A 298 -16.65 2.56 -11.79
C MET A 298 -17.00 4.02 -12.07
N ASN A 299 -18.23 4.39 -11.75
CA ASN A 299 -18.65 5.78 -11.67
C ASN A 299 -19.54 5.93 -10.43
N GLY A 300 -18.90 6.07 -9.28
CA GLY A 300 -19.55 5.90 -8.00
C GLY A 300 -20.10 4.48 -7.85
N ILE A 301 -21.41 4.34 -7.73
CA ILE A 301 -22.10 3.03 -7.62
C ILE A 301 -22.38 2.36 -8.97
N PHE A 302 -22.18 3.06 -10.07
CA PHE A 302 -22.49 2.54 -11.39
C PHE A 302 -21.28 1.78 -11.96
N VAL A 303 -21.53 0.57 -12.41
CA VAL A 303 -20.52 -0.34 -12.95
C VAL A 303 -20.76 -0.54 -14.45
N THR A 304 -19.70 -0.38 -15.25
CA THR A 304 -19.66 -0.89 -16.63
C THR A 304 -18.71 -2.10 -16.64
N GLU A 305 -19.24 -3.28 -16.97
CA GLU A 305 -18.46 -4.51 -17.03
C GLU A 305 -18.01 -4.82 -18.46
N GLY A 306 -16.74 -5.21 -18.61
CA GLY A 306 -16.23 -5.79 -19.86
C GLY A 306 -15.36 -7.01 -19.57
N VAL A 307 -15.53 -8.06 -20.37
CA VAL A 307 -14.69 -9.28 -20.29
C VAL A 307 -13.44 -9.04 -21.13
N VAL A 308 -12.28 -9.33 -20.56
CA VAL A 308 -10.99 -9.25 -21.25
C VAL A 308 -10.39 -10.64 -21.42
N ASN A 309 -9.24 -10.71 -22.10
CA ASN A 309 -8.60 -11.99 -22.46
C ASN A 309 -8.37 -12.88 -21.23
N THR A 310 -8.52 -14.20 -21.41
CA THR A 310 -8.24 -15.19 -20.39
C THR A 310 -6.76 -15.60 -20.45
N LEU A 311 -6.11 -15.64 -19.27
CA LEU A 311 -4.79 -16.25 -19.08
C LEU A 311 -4.90 -17.40 -18.08
N GLY A 312 -4.04 -18.43 -18.24
CA GLY A 312 -4.05 -19.58 -17.33
C GLY A 312 -3.95 -19.16 -15.85
N ALA A 313 -4.43 -20.01 -14.95
CA ALA A 313 -4.47 -19.73 -13.50
C ALA A 313 -3.08 -19.45 -12.91
N ASP A 314 -2.01 -19.94 -13.53
CA ASP A 314 -0.60 -19.76 -13.09
C ASP A 314 -0.04 -18.34 -13.35
N TRP A 315 -0.81 -17.49 -14.02
CA TRP A 315 -0.41 -16.11 -14.28
C TRP A 315 -0.88 -15.18 -13.16
N THR A 316 -0.02 -14.31 -12.71
CA THR A 316 -0.32 -13.25 -11.73
C THR A 316 -0.31 -11.90 -12.38
N ALA A 317 -1.28 -11.06 -12.03
CA ALA A 317 -1.40 -9.68 -12.50
C ALA A 317 -0.63 -8.73 -11.56
N LYS A 318 0.06 -7.76 -12.16
CA LYS A 318 0.49 -6.51 -11.53
C LYS A 318 0.04 -5.37 -12.41
N ILE A 319 -0.27 -4.23 -11.84
CA ILE A 319 -0.85 -3.11 -12.56
C ILE A 319 0.04 -1.87 -12.47
N GLY A 320 0.06 -1.08 -13.54
CA GLY A 320 0.81 0.16 -13.66
C GLY A 320 0.48 0.84 -14.98
N ASP A 321 0.94 2.05 -15.19
CA ASP A 321 0.81 2.78 -16.46
C ASP A 321 2.12 2.59 -17.25
N PHE A 322 2.14 1.62 -18.19
CA PHE A 322 3.37 1.26 -18.92
C PHE A 322 3.63 2.12 -20.15
N ASP A 323 2.65 2.88 -20.64
CA ASP A 323 2.83 3.76 -21.78
C ASP A 323 2.75 5.26 -21.45
N GLY A 324 2.44 5.60 -20.18
CA GLY A 324 2.40 6.98 -19.68
C GLY A 324 1.14 7.74 -20.11
N ASN A 325 0.05 7.02 -20.39
CA ASN A 325 -1.19 7.63 -20.89
C ASN A 325 -2.18 7.99 -19.77
N GLY A 326 -1.84 7.72 -18.51
CA GLY A 326 -2.67 7.96 -17.34
C GLY A 326 -3.72 6.88 -17.06
N LYS A 327 -3.69 5.76 -17.79
CA LYS A 327 -4.56 4.61 -17.58
C LYS A 327 -3.76 3.47 -16.98
N THR A 328 -4.43 2.71 -16.13
CA THR A 328 -3.84 1.51 -15.56
C THR A 328 -3.80 0.39 -16.62
N ASP A 329 -2.61 -0.16 -16.81
CA ASP A 329 -2.31 -1.32 -17.64
C ASP A 329 -2.07 -2.56 -16.78
N ILE A 330 -1.93 -3.74 -17.41
CA ILE A 330 -1.73 -5.00 -16.71
C ILE A 330 -0.43 -5.67 -17.16
N PHE A 331 0.47 -5.91 -16.25
CA PHE A 331 1.64 -6.76 -16.42
C PHE A 331 1.32 -8.16 -15.86
N TRP A 332 1.45 -9.16 -16.71
CA TRP A 332 1.26 -10.56 -16.34
C TRP A 332 2.57 -11.30 -16.26
N HIS A 333 2.76 -12.03 -15.18
CA HIS A 333 3.91 -12.88 -14.94
C HIS A 333 3.49 -14.31 -14.59
N ASN A 334 4.11 -15.29 -15.23
CA ASN A 334 4.01 -16.70 -14.89
C ASN A 334 5.29 -17.13 -14.16
N ALA A 335 5.22 -17.26 -12.84
CA ALA A 335 6.39 -17.59 -12.01
C ALA A 335 6.92 -19.03 -12.26
N THR A 336 6.10 -19.90 -12.84
CA THR A 336 6.49 -21.28 -13.16
C THR A 336 7.29 -21.39 -14.44
N THR A 337 6.88 -20.65 -15.48
CA THR A 337 7.55 -20.69 -16.81
C THR A 337 8.51 -19.54 -17.02
N GLY A 338 8.39 -18.44 -16.25
CA GLY A 338 9.12 -17.20 -16.43
C GLY A 338 8.60 -16.33 -17.59
N GLU A 339 7.48 -16.71 -18.20
CA GLU A 339 6.87 -15.94 -19.27
C GLU A 339 6.22 -14.66 -18.75
N ASN A 340 6.22 -13.62 -19.58
CA ASN A 340 5.66 -12.32 -19.26
C ASN A 340 4.86 -11.78 -20.43
N THR A 341 3.79 -11.02 -20.16
CA THR A 341 3.06 -10.25 -21.17
C THR A 341 2.53 -8.95 -20.57
N ALA A 342 2.50 -7.90 -21.38
CA ALA A 342 1.89 -6.65 -21.01
C ALA A 342 0.61 -6.42 -21.83
N TRP A 343 -0.45 -5.96 -21.17
CA TRP A 343 -1.70 -5.53 -21.79
C TRP A 343 -1.88 -4.05 -21.51
N LEU A 344 -1.92 -3.24 -22.57
CA LEU A 344 -2.29 -1.84 -22.46
C LEU A 344 -3.82 -1.73 -22.52
N MET A 345 -4.38 -0.99 -21.56
CA MET A 345 -5.83 -0.94 -21.37
C MET A 345 -6.45 0.34 -21.89
N ASP A 346 -7.69 0.23 -22.31
CA ASP A 346 -8.57 1.37 -22.61
C ASP A 346 -9.97 1.05 -22.00
N GLY A 347 -10.11 1.35 -20.72
CA GLY A 347 -11.28 0.97 -19.95
C GLY A 347 -11.42 -0.55 -19.86
N THR A 348 -12.51 -1.07 -20.42
CA THR A 348 -12.84 -2.50 -20.40
C THR A 348 -12.22 -3.28 -21.56
N THR A 349 -11.32 -2.68 -22.34
CA THR A 349 -10.71 -3.32 -23.51
C THR A 349 -9.19 -3.33 -23.47
N VAL A 350 -8.58 -4.41 -23.95
CA VAL A 350 -7.14 -4.49 -24.20
C VAL A 350 -6.87 -3.78 -25.54
N SER A 351 -6.23 -2.61 -25.49
CA SER A 351 -5.91 -1.80 -26.68
C SER A 351 -4.69 -2.34 -27.43
N SER A 352 -3.74 -2.92 -26.70
CA SER A 352 -2.53 -3.55 -27.23
C SER A 352 -2.03 -4.63 -26.27
N GLU A 353 -1.49 -5.72 -26.80
CA GLU A 353 -0.84 -6.76 -26.02
C GLU A 353 0.42 -7.29 -26.70
N ALA A 354 1.44 -7.66 -25.92
CA ALA A 354 2.59 -8.37 -26.43
C ALA A 354 3.27 -9.20 -25.34
N PHE A 355 3.82 -10.34 -25.75
CA PHE A 355 4.75 -11.07 -24.91
C PHE A 355 6.05 -10.30 -24.74
N LEU A 356 6.52 -10.26 -23.52
CA LEU A 356 7.79 -9.66 -23.12
C LEU A 356 8.87 -10.74 -23.01
N PRO A 357 10.16 -10.38 -22.88
CA PRO A 357 11.21 -11.38 -22.65
C PRO A 357 10.88 -12.28 -21.47
N SER A 358 11.14 -13.57 -21.60
CA SER A 358 11.00 -14.51 -20.48
C SER A 358 12.17 -14.39 -19.53
N ASN A 359 11.90 -14.59 -18.24
CA ASN A 359 12.87 -14.62 -17.17
C ASN A 359 13.11 -16.06 -16.69
N SER A 360 14.16 -16.26 -15.89
CA SER A 360 14.28 -17.49 -15.12
C SER A 360 13.08 -17.63 -14.16
N PRO A 361 12.53 -18.84 -13.98
CA PRO A 361 11.52 -19.06 -12.97
C PRO A 361 12.01 -18.66 -11.56
N GLY A 362 11.10 -18.13 -10.74
CA GLY A 362 11.40 -17.77 -9.37
C GLY A 362 11.91 -16.34 -9.16
N LEU A 363 12.06 -15.52 -10.22
CA LEU A 363 12.29 -14.10 -10.05
C LEU A 363 11.02 -13.42 -9.53
N THR A 364 11.22 -12.44 -8.64
CA THR A 364 10.12 -11.58 -8.15
C THR A 364 10.14 -10.25 -8.87
N ALA A 365 8.95 -9.76 -9.23
CA ALA A 365 8.76 -8.47 -9.87
C ALA A 365 8.19 -7.46 -8.87
N SER A 366 8.71 -6.22 -8.88
CA SER A 366 8.04 -5.05 -8.29
C SER A 366 7.98 -3.94 -9.34
N LEU A 367 6.98 -3.08 -9.22
CA LEU A 367 6.71 -2.03 -10.19
C LEU A 367 7.10 -0.65 -9.64
N GLY A 368 7.42 0.28 -10.53
CA GLY A 368 7.69 1.67 -10.20
C GLY A 368 8.25 2.42 -11.40
N ASP A 369 8.24 3.73 -11.37
CA ASP A 369 8.93 4.55 -12.35
C ASP A 369 10.35 4.84 -11.84
N PHE A 370 11.31 4.00 -12.22
CA PHE A 370 12.69 4.12 -11.72
C PHE A 370 13.53 5.15 -12.47
N ASN A 371 13.11 5.51 -13.68
CA ASN A 371 13.87 6.42 -14.53
C ASN A 371 13.27 7.84 -14.59
N GLY A 372 12.05 8.05 -14.06
CA GLY A 372 11.35 9.33 -14.02
C GLY A 372 10.76 9.74 -15.36
N ASP A 373 10.41 8.78 -16.24
CA ASP A 373 9.83 9.11 -17.55
C ASP A 373 8.30 9.09 -17.59
N GLY A 374 7.66 8.90 -16.44
CA GLY A 374 6.22 8.85 -16.29
C GLY A 374 5.59 7.52 -16.63
N LYS A 375 6.39 6.48 -16.83
CA LYS A 375 5.91 5.13 -17.15
C LYS A 375 6.33 4.17 -16.06
N THR A 376 5.48 3.20 -15.81
CA THR A 376 5.79 2.15 -14.85
C THR A 376 6.80 1.18 -15.44
N ASP A 377 7.91 0.98 -14.74
CA ASP A 377 8.97 0.02 -15.02
C ASP A 377 8.81 -1.25 -14.19
N VAL A 378 9.57 -2.30 -14.50
CA VAL A 378 9.56 -3.56 -13.76
C VAL A 378 10.93 -3.83 -13.15
N TYR A 379 11.02 -3.82 -11.83
CA TYR A 379 12.21 -4.22 -11.10
C TYR A 379 12.15 -5.73 -10.81
N TRP A 380 13.18 -6.46 -11.24
CA TRP A 380 13.32 -7.88 -11.04
C TRP A 380 14.40 -8.20 -10.02
N ARG A 381 14.09 -9.10 -9.11
CA ARG A 381 15.04 -9.66 -8.16
C ARG A 381 15.09 -11.17 -8.27
N ASP A 382 16.31 -11.68 -8.36
CA ASP A 382 16.64 -13.09 -8.14
C ASP A 382 17.04 -13.27 -6.67
N GLN A 383 16.16 -13.84 -5.88
CA GLN A 383 16.40 -14.03 -4.45
C GLN A 383 17.53 -15.02 -4.15
N GLN A 384 17.85 -15.93 -5.07
CA GLN A 384 18.92 -16.92 -4.88
C GLN A 384 20.30 -16.37 -5.20
N THR A 385 20.41 -15.59 -6.26
CA THR A 385 21.69 -15.04 -6.73
C THR A 385 21.90 -13.58 -6.31
N SER A 386 20.88 -12.95 -5.76
CA SER A 386 20.86 -11.51 -5.46
C SER A 386 21.11 -10.64 -6.70
N ALA A 387 20.80 -11.15 -7.88
CA ALA A 387 20.90 -10.38 -9.10
C ALA A 387 19.63 -9.55 -9.26
N ASP A 388 19.83 -8.26 -9.49
CA ASP A 388 18.75 -7.29 -9.70
C ASP A 388 18.86 -6.69 -11.12
N LYS A 389 17.72 -6.45 -11.75
CA LYS A 389 17.63 -5.78 -13.03
C LYS A 389 16.33 -4.98 -13.14
N ILE A 390 16.35 -3.96 -13.96
CA ILE A 390 15.16 -3.16 -14.27
C ILE A 390 14.84 -3.29 -15.74
N TRP A 391 13.59 -3.59 -16.05
CA TRP A 391 13.04 -3.39 -17.38
C TRP A 391 12.42 -2.01 -17.44
N THR A 392 13.04 -1.09 -18.18
CA THR A 392 12.39 0.17 -18.51
C THR A 392 11.36 -0.08 -19.60
N MET A 393 10.13 0.33 -19.32
CA MET A 393 8.98 0.03 -20.18
C MET A 393 8.66 1.19 -21.12
N ASN A 394 8.21 0.85 -22.31
CA ASN A 394 7.58 1.79 -23.23
C ASN A 394 6.40 1.09 -23.90
N GLY A 395 5.26 1.11 -23.22
CA GLY A 395 4.10 0.32 -23.55
C GLY A 395 4.40 -1.17 -23.42
N THR A 396 4.27 -1.91 -24.51
CA THR A 396 4.55 -3.36 -24.56
C THR A 396 6.02 -3.69 -24.89
N LEU A 397 6.93 -2.72 -24.83
CA LEU A 397 8.36 -2.94 -25.07
C LEU A 397 9.13 -2.81 -23.75
N ALA A 398 9.98 -3.79 -23.45
CA ALA A 398 10.84 -3.79 -22.28
C ALA A 398 12.32 -3.68 -22.72
N THR A 399 13.06 -2.77 -22.10
CA THR A 399 14.52 -2.67 -22.25
C THR A 399 15.18 -3.09 -20.93
N GLU A 400 16.00 -4.14 -20.97
CA GLU A 400 16.67 -4.66 -19.79
C GLU A 400 17.90 -3.84 -19.43
N ASN A 401 18.00 -3.44 -18.15
CA ASN A 401 19.12 -2.73 -17.56
C ASN A 401 19.55 -3.43 -16.27
N LEU A 402 20.80 -3.78 -16.15
CA LEU A 402 21.32 -4.48 -14.96
C LEU A 402 21.65 -3.49 -13.85
N VAL A 403 21.26 -3.82 -12.61
CA VAL A 403 21.74 -3.14 -11.41
C VAL A 403 23.20 -3.52 -11.16
N ALA A 404 24.05 -2.56 -10.82
CA ALA A 404 25.48 -2.79 -10.64
C ALA A 404 25.77 -3.79 -9.52
N ASP A 405 26.81 -4.62 -9.69
CA ASP A 405 27.20 -5.62 -8.68
C ASP A 405 27.55 -4.99 -7.31
N ALA A 406 28.05 -3.76 -7.31
CA ALA A 406 28.35 -3.02 -6.07
C ALA A 406 27.12 -2.69 -5.23
N ASP A 407 25.95 -2.69 -5.86
CA ASP A 407 24.67 -2.36 -5.22
C ASP A 407 23.85 -3.61 -4.85
N LYS A 408 24.39 -4.81 -5.07
CA LYS A 408 23.70 -6.06 -4.75
C LYS A 408 23.57 -6.25 -3.24
N LEU A 409 22.37 -6.59 -2.82
CA LEU A 409 22.09 -7.05 -1.45
C LEU A 409 22.09 -8.57 -1.40
N THR A 410 22.48 -9.13 -0.24
CA THR A 410 22.48 -10.58 -0.02
C THR A 410 21.06 -11.17 -0.07
N PRO A 411 20.89 -12.51 -0.18
CA PRO A 411 19.58 -13.15 -0.31
C PRO A 411 18.61 -12.88 0.86
N GLU A 412 19.12 -12.48 2.02
CA GLU A 412 18.29 -12.19 3.21
C GLU A 412 17.49 -10.88 3.10
N TRP A 413 17.78 -10.08 2.07
CA TRP A 413 17.07 -8.82 1.84
C TRP A 413 15.93 -9.02 0.85
N TYR A 414 14.75 -8.59 1.26
CA TYR A 414 13.54 -8.60 0.46
C TYR A 414 13.07 -7.16 0.19
N THR A 415 12.52 -6.91 -0.99
CA THR A 415 11.85 -5.65 -1.28
C THR A 415 10.60 -5.55 -0.44
N ALA A 416 10.46 -4.44 0.21
CA ALA A 416 9.30 -4.12 1.02
C ALA A 416 8.21 -3.48 0.17
#